data_297a8c3ac147ee23f7da289e6b4cae63
#
_entry.id   297a8c3ac147ee23f7da289e6b4cae63
#
_cell.length_a   1.000
_cell.length_b   1.000
_cell.length_c   1.000
_cell.angle_alpha   90.00
_cell.angle_beta   90.00
_cell.angle_gamma   90.00
#
_symmetry.space_group_name_H-M   'P 1'
#
loop_
_entity.id
_entity.type
_entity.pdbx_description
1 polymer ?
#
loop_
_entity_poly.entity_id
_entity_poly.type
_entity_poly.pdbx_seq_one_letter_code
_entity_poly.pdbx_strand_id
1 'polypeptide(L)'
;MVDDVVIDSCKHTYEDDGNYNISIRGENISHFTAWKIGMEKLKLTHCPFLEQLFCYDNYLEELDLSGCHLLKVVNCGKNRLIELDFSFCPALNYLYCPENHLISLNLSNNENLSTLVCRFNQLKTLNVDKCRCLTILDCLYNDLTSLNVKDCPLLQNLTCAENRLKVLELPAEASLTNLNCNC
;
A
#
# COMPACT_ATOMS: atom_id res chain seq x y z
N MET A 1 16.11 6.66 21.72
CA MET A 1 17.37 6.67 20.97
C MET A 1 17.03 6.41 19.53
N VAL A 2 17.50 7.22 18.60
CA VAL A 2 17.31 6.97 17.17
C VAL A 2 18.49 6.09 16.75
N ASP A 3 18.25 4.80 16.59
CA ASP A 3 19.27 3.92 16.06
C ASP A 3 19.25 4.07 14.53
N ASP A 4 20.17 4.87 14.00
CA ASP A 4 20.45 4.90 12.56
C ASP A 4 21.18 3.59 12.19
N VAL A 5 20.41 2.58 11.85
CA VAL A 5 20.95 1.31 11.35
C VAL A 5 21.28 1.48 9.88
N VAL A 6 22.55 1.64 9.57
CA VAL A 6 23.05 1.55 8.18
C VAL A 6 23.11 0.08 7.81
N ILE A 7 22.17 -0.38 6.99
CA ILE A 7 22.13 -1.78 6.55
C ILE A 7 22.69 -1.87 5.13
N ASP A 8 23.94 -2.25 5.02
CA ASP A 8 24.49 -2.93 3.85
C ASP A 8 24.43 -4.43 4.16
N SER A 9 23.38 -5.12 3.65
CA SER A 9 23.18 -6.57 3.70
C SER A 9 23.21 -7.29 5.08
N CYS A 10 22.74 -6.69 6.19
CA CYS A 10 22.77 -7.32 7.50
C CYS A 10 21.39 -7.73 8.03
N LYS A 11 21.28 -8.96 8.56
CA LYS A 11 20.18 -9.35 9.44
C LYS A 11 20.43 -8.69 10.81
N HIS A 12 19.57 -7.80 11.23
CA HIS A 12 19.54 -7.27 12.59
C HIS A 12 18.42 -7.96 13.36
N THR A 13 18.70 -8.43 14.57
CA THR A 13 17.71 -9.03 15.46
C THR A 13 17.42 -8.04 16.58
N TYR A 14 16.17 -7.64 16.72
CA TYR A 14 15.71 -6.80 17.82
C TYR A 14 15.27 -7.72 18.95
N GLU A 15 15.86 -7.53 20.16
CA GLU A 15 15.66 -8.44 21.31
C GLU A 15 14.54 -8.00 22.27
N ASP A 16 13.95 -6.80 22.06
CA ASP A 16 12.95 -6.20 22.96
C ASP A 16 11.64 -5.86 22.23
N ASP A 17 10.52 -5.88 22.96
CA ASP A 17 9.21 -5.32 22.55
C ASP A 17 9.20 -3.78 22.57
N GLY A 18 10.36 -3.15 22.29
CA GLY A 18 10.54 -1.71 22.31
C GLY A 18 9.99 -1.03 21.05
N ASN A 19 9.68 0.26 21.19
CA ASN A 19 9.29 1.11 20.07
C ASN A 19 10.55 1.53 19.29
N TYR A 20 10.65 1.15 18.03
CA TYR A 20 11.85 1.40 17.22
C TYR A 20 11.62 2.48 16.16
N ASN A 21 12.63 3.36 16.04
CA ASN A 21 12.75 4.28 14.91
C ASN A 21 13.90 3.78 14.02
N ILE A 22 13.57 3.38 12.79
CA ILE A 22 14.54 2.82 11.86
C ILE A 22 14.80 3.81 10.73
N SER A 23 16.08 4.06 10.45
CA SER A 23 16.49 4.82 9.28
C SER A 23 17.34 3.91 8.37
N ILE A 24 16.89 3.76 7.14
CA ILE A 24 17.57 2.96 6.12
C ILE A 24 18.20 3.90 5.11
N ARG A 25 19.48 3.69 4.85
CA ARG A 25 20.22 4.40 3.83
C ARG A 25 21.13 3.46 3.07
N GLY A 26 20.96 3.38 1.75
CA GLY A 26 21.84 2.54 0.93
C GLY A 26 21.46 2.56 -0.54
N GLU A 27 22.48 2.80 -1.40
CA GLU A 27 22.29 2.89 -2.84
C GLU A 27 22.03 1.54 -3.51
N ASN A 28 22.33 0.41 -2.84
CA ASN A 28 22.19 -0.93 -3.41
C ASN A 28 21.09 -1.79 -2.73
N ILE A 29 20.24 -1.19 -1.91
CA ILE A 29 19.18 -1.92 -1.21
C ILE A 29 18.00 -2.08 -2.17
N SER A 30 17.73 -3.30 -2.61
CA SER A 30 16.58 -3.64 -3.45
C SER A 30 15.39 -4.20 -2.68
N HIS A 31 15.62 -4.73 -1.48
CA HIS A 31 14.59 -5.35 -0.64
C HIS A 31 14.78 -4.94 0.82
N PHE A 32 13.69 -4.53 1.45
CA PHE A 32 13.67 -4.30 2.88
C PHE A 32 12.49 -5.02 3.52
N THR A 33 12.77 -5.75 4.61
CA THR A 33 11.78 -6.49 5.37
C THR A 33 11.98 -6.27 6.85
N ALA A 34 10.97 -5.72 7.53
CA ALA A 34 10.92 -5.53 8.97
C ALA A 34 9.46 -5.60 9.45
N TRP A 35 9.03 -6.75 9.91
CA TRP A 35 7.66 -6.98 10.37
C TRP A 35 7.63 -7.48 11.81
N LYS A 36 6.57 -7.09 12.55
CA LYS A 36 6.37 -7.48 13.97
C LYS A 36 7.53 -7.13 14.90
N ILE A 37 8.16 -5.98 14.70
CA ILE A 37 9.28 -5.52 15.53
C ILE A 37 8.94 -4.30 16.37
N GLY A 38 7.69 -3.83 16.36
CA GLY A 38 7.28 -2.64 17.12
C GLY A 38 7.78 -1.32 16.53
N MET A 39 8.02 -1.26 15.21
CA MET A 39 8.55 -0.07 14.54
C MET A 39 7.53 1.06 14.51
N GLU A 40 7.87 2.23 15.07
CA GLU A 40 7.05 3.43 15.05
C GLU A 40 7.37 4.36 13.89
N LYS A 41 8.63 4.39 13.47
CA LYS A 41 9.08 5.23 12.35
C LYS A 41 10.00 4.48 11.42
N LEU A 42 9.80 4.65 10.14
CA LEU A 42 10.65 4.15 9.08
C LEU A 42 11.05 5.31 8.16
N LYS A 43 12.35 5.58 8.06
CA LYS A 43 12.91 6.53 7.10
C LYS A 43 13.68 5.80 6.03
N LEU A 44 13.29 5.98 4.78
CA LEU A 44 13.91 5.38 3.60
C LEU A 44 14.68 6.46 2.84
N THR A 45 15.82 6.89 3.41
CA THR A 45 16.63 7.95 2.82
C THR A 45 17.69 7.36 1.88
N HIS A 46 17.71 7.82 0.62
CA HIS A 46 18.66 7.34 -0.39
C HIS A 46 18.55 5.82 -0.67
N CYS A 47 17.31 5.34 -0.89
CA CYS A 47 17.04 3.97 -1.31
C CYS A 47 16.48 3.93 -2.75
N PRO A 48 17.19 4.48 -3.77
CA PRO A 48 16.64 4.65 -5.12
C PRO A 48 16.40 3.32 -5.85
N PHE A 49 17.05 2.24 -5.43
CA PHE A 49 16.91 0.91 -6.01
C PHE A 49 15.99 -0.02 -5.22
N LEU A 50 15.27 0.52 -4.21
CA LEU A 50 14.33 -0.29 -3.44
C LEU A 50 13.15 -0.72 -4.33
N GLU A 51 13.02 -2.02 -4.54
CA GLU A 51 11.97 -2.65 -5.35
C GLU A 51 10.87 -3.28 -4.48
N GLN A 52 11.21 -3.75 -3.29
CA GLN A 52 10.26 -4.42 -2.39
C GLN A 52 10.39 -3.93 -0.96
N LEU A 53 9.24 -3.57 -0.38
CA LEU A 53 9.13 -3.09 0.99
C LEU A 53 8.09 -3.91 1.75
N PHE A 54 8.51 -4.59 2.82
CA PHE A 54 7.66 -5.33 3.73
C PHE A 54 7.84 -4.81 5.15
N CYS A 55 6.91 -3.95 5.60
CA CYS A 55 6.93 -3.31 6.92
C CYS A 55 5.60 -3.49 7.67
N TYR A 56 4.90 -4.60 7.38
CA TYR A 56 3.58 -4.88 7.95
C TYR A 56 3.68 -5.28 9.45
N ASP A 57 2.55 -5.11 10.15
CA ASP A 57 2.39 -5.50 11.56
C ASP A 57 3.38 -4.76 12.46
N ASN A 58 3.36 -3.42 12.38
CA ASN A 58 4.15 -2.48 13.17
C ASN A 58 3.24 -1.33 13.66
N TYR A 59 3.81 -0.22 14.10
CA TYR A 59 3.08 0.95 14.63
C TYR A 59 3.33 2.22 13.82
N LEU A 60 3.65 2.07 12.53
CA LEU A 60 3.95 3.21 11.66
C LEU A 60 2.74 4.14 11.52
N GLU A 61 2.94 5.43 11.80
CA GLU A 61 1.94 6.48 11.60
C GLU A 61 2.16 7.23 10.28
N GLU A 62 3.40 7.21 9.76
CA GLU A 62 3.80 7.82 8.50
C GLU A 62 4.77 6.92 7.72
N LEU A 63 4.77 7.01 6.40
CA LEU A 63 5.67 6.29 5.52
C LEU A 63 6.02 7.17 4.31
N ASP A 64 7.24 7.72 4.31
CA ASP A 64 7.75 8.54 3.20
C ASP A 64 8.43 7.66 2.16
N LEU A 65 7.86 7.63 0.96
CA LEU A 65 8.32 6.85 -0.19
C LEU A 65 8.89 7.73 -1.31
N SER A 66 9.08 9.03 -1.08
CA SER A 66 9.47 10.00 -2.10
C SER A 66 10.81 9.70 -2.79
N GLY A 67 11.69 8.91 -2.15
CA GLY A 67 12.96 8.45 -2.69
C GLY A 67 12.95 7.08 -3.36
N CYS A 68 11.79 6.38 -3.46
CA CYS A 68 11.70 4.96 -3.81
C CYS A 68 11.07 4.74 -5.20
N HIS A 69 11.66 5.32 -6.25
CA HIS A 69 11.07 5.35 -7.60
C HIS A 69 10.97 3.98 -8.31
N LEU A 70 11.74 2.98 -7.89
CA LEU A 70 11.72 1.63 -8.46
C LEU A 70 10.83 0.66 -7.66
N LEU A 71 10.08 1.15 -6.68
CA LEU A 71 9.26 0.32 -5.81
C LEU A 71 8.14 -0.36 -6.60
N LYS A 72 8.13 -1.70 -6.55
CA LYS A 72 7.20 -2.59 -7.27
C LYS A 72 6.21 -3.27 -6.35
N VAL A 73 6.66 -3.64 -5.15
CA VAL A 73 5.88 -4.41 -4.18
C VAL A 73 5.94 -3.74 -2.82
N VAL A 74 4.77 -3.43 -2.25
CA VAL A 74 4.66 -2.89 -0.90
C VAL A 74 3.66 -3.69 -0.09
N ASN A 75 4.08 -4.11 1.10
CA ASN A 75 3.19 -4.58 2.15
C ASN A 75 3.45 -3.77 3.43
N CYS A 76 2.54 -2.85 3.71
CA CYS A 76 2.53 -2.01 4.91
C CYS A 76 1.23 -2.20 5.73
N GLY A 77 0.55 -3.34 5.58
CA GLY A 77 -0.66 -3.66 6.33
C GLY A 77 -0.42 -3.73 7.84
N LYS A 78 -1.49 -3.62 8.63
CA LYS A 78 -1.43 -3.66 10.10
C LYS A 78 -0.44 -2.64 10.67
N ASN A 79 -0.68 -1.38 10.37
CA ASN A 79 0.02 -0.22 10.91
C ASN A 79 -1.00 0.83 11.37
N ARG A 80 -0.56 2.06 11.62
CA ARG A 80 -1.40 3.20 12.03
C ARG A 80 -1.39 4.32 10.99
N LEU A 81 -1.10 3.99 9.73
CA LEU A 81 -0.97 4.94 8.64
C LEU A 81 -2.31 5.64 8.37
N ILE A 82 -2.28 6.98 8.24
CA ILE A 82 -3.46 7.80 7.96
C ILE A 82 -3.54 8.13 6.47
N GLU A 83 -2.39 8.26 5.83
CA GLU A 83 -2.28 8.54 4.40
C GLU A 83 -1.12 7.78 3.77
N LEU A 84 -1.22 7.54 2.46
CA LEU A 84 -0.16 6.96 1.65
C LEU A 84 -0.12 7.68 0.29
N ASP A 85 1.08 8.07 -0.12
CA ASP A 85 1.32 8.68 -1.43
C ASP A 85 2.30 7.82 -2.25
N PHE A 86 1.77 7.19 -3.30
CA PHE A 86 2.55 6.40 -4.24
C PHE A 86 2.79 7.12 -5.57
N SER A 87 2.54 8.42 -5.67
CA SER A 87 2.76 9.21 -6.89
C SER A 87 4.23 9.20 -7.35
N PHE A 88 5.16 8.94 -6.44
CA PHE A 88 6.60 8.81 -6.72
C PHE A 88 7.04 7.39 -7.10
N CYS A 89 6.13 6.41 -7.10
CA CYS A 89 6.43 4.99 -7.32
C CYS A 89 5.75 4.47 -8.60
N PRO A 90 6.12 4.92 -9.81
CA PRO A 90 5.43 4.57 -11.07
C PRO A 90 5.55 3.09 -11.44
N ALA A 91 6.53 2.37 -10.87
CA ALA A 91 6.72 0.94 -11.09
C ALA A 91 5.85 0.06 -10.19
N LEU A 92 5.03 0.64 -9.29
CA LEU A 92 4.23 -0.11 -8.32
C LEU A 92 3.27 -1.05 -9.03
N ASN A 93 3.35 -2.34 -8.65
CA ASN A 93 2.55 -3.42 -9.20
C ASN A 93 1.66 -4.11 -8.16
N TYR A 94 2.16 -4.26 -6.93
CA TYR A 94 1.43 -4.88 -5.82
C TYR A 94 1.43 -3.97 -4.60
N LEU A 95 0.23 -3.60 -4.13
CA LEU A 95 0.06 -2.81 -2.92
C LEU A 95 -0.86 -3.54 -1.92
N TYR A 96 -0.32 -3.84 -0.75
CA TYR A 96 -1.02 -4.40 0.40
C TYR A 96 -0.92 -3.44 1.57
N CYS A 97 -2.00 -2.73 1.87
CA CYS A 97 -2.08 -1.77 2.98
C CYS A 97 -3.34 -1.97 3.86
N PRO A 98 -3.81 -3.22 4.07
CA PRO A 98 -5.01 -3.46 4.88
C PRO A 98 -4.75 -3.12 6.35
N GLU A 99 -5.85 -2.95 7.11
CA GLU A 99 -5.80 -2.77 8.56
C GLU A 99 -4.89 -1.60 8.96
N ASN A 100 -5.19 -0.42 8.42
CA ASN A 100 -4.61 0.87 8.77
C ASN A 100 -5.72 1.87 9.13
N HIS A 101 -5.40 3.15 9.21
CA HIS A 101 -6.35 4.24 9.43
C HIS A 101 -6.46 5.16 8.22
N LEU A 102 -6.24 4.63 7.00
CA LEU A 102 -6.13 5.43 5.79
C LEU A 102 -7.45 6.16 5.49
N ILE A 103 -7.36 7.49 5.42
CA ILE A 103 -8.41 8.38 4.92
C ILE A 103 -8.12 8.83 3.48
N SER A 104 -6.87 8.69 3.05
CA SER A 104 -6.38 9.09 1.72
C SER A 104 -5.37 8.08 1.18
N LEU A 105 -5.46 7.79 -0.11
CA LEU A 105 -4.54 6.94 -0.86
C LEU A 105 -4.35 7.52 -2.25
N ASN A 106 -3.14 8.01 -2.55
CA ASN A 106 -2.81 8.60 -3.84
C ASN A 106 -2.14 7.57 -4.76
N LEU A 107 -2.83 7.23 -5.85
CA LEU A 107 -2.39 6.27 -6.88
C LEU A 107 -2.29 6.94 -8.27
N SER A 108 -2.10 8.24 -8.34
CA SER A 108 -2.21 9.03 -9.58
C SER A 108 -1.21 8.67 -10.67
N ASN A 109 -0.10 7.98 -10.33
CA ASN A 109 0.96 7.58 -11.27
C ASN A 109 1.20 6.06 -11.33
N ASN A 110 0.24 5.23 -10.86
CA ASN A 110 0.44 3.78 -10.70
C ASN A 110 -0.29 2.98 -11.80
N GLU A 111 0.01 3.28 -13.07
CA GLU A 111 -0.63 2.63 -14.23
C GLU A 111 -0.34 1.11 -14.31
N ASN A 112 0.77 0.66 -13.69
CA ASN A 112 1.18 -0.74 -13.64
C ASN A 112 0.59 -1.52 -12.45
N LEU A 113 -0.21 -0.87 -11.59
CA LEU A 113 -0.77 -1.52 -10.40
C LEU A 113 -1.74 -2.62 -10.83
N SER A 114 -1.40 -3.88 -10.51
CA SER A 114 -2.20 -5.06 -10.84
C SER A 114 -3.02 -5.56 -9.65
N THR A 115 -2.53 -5.35 -8.43
CA THR A 115 -3.20 -5.79 -7.21
C THR A 115 -3.21 -4.67 -6.18
N LEU A 116 -4.41 -4.32 -5.72
CA LEU A 116 -4.63 -3.38 -4.62
C LEU A 116 -5.47 -4.05 -3.53
N VAL A 117 -4.91 -4.18 -2.33
CA VAL A 117 -5.60 -4.61 -1.13
C VAL A 117 -5.51 -3.50 -0.08
N CYS A 118 -6.62 -2.78 0.11
CA CYS A 118 -6.73 -1.66 1.06
C CYS A 118 -7.93 -1.81 2.02
N ARG A 119 -8.35 -3.06 2.26
CA ARG A 119 -9.47 -3.37 3.15
C ARG A 119 -9.21 -2.95 4.60
N PHE A 120 -10.27 -2.78 5.40
CA PHE A 120 -10.20 -2.37 6.80
C PHE A 120 -9.45 -1.06 6.99
N ASN A 121 -9.92 0.00 6.32
CA ASN A 121 -9.44 1.36 6.41
C ASN A 121 -10.61 2.34 6.58
N GLN A 122 -10.38 3.64 6.42
CA GLN A 122 -11.40 4.70 6.57
C GLN A 122 -11.51 5.54 5.29
N LEU A 123 -11.25 4.93 4.11
CA LEU A 123 -11.28 5.62 2.83
C LEU A 123 -12.71 6.05 2.48
N LYS A 124 -12.92 7.35 2.26
CA LYS A 124 -14.19 7.92 1.79
C LYS A 124 -14.27 7.96 0.27
N THR A 125 -13.12 8.02 -0.37
CA THR A 125 -12.94 8.01 -1.83
C THR A 125 -11.75 7.13 -2.18
N LEU A 126 -11.82 6.47 -3.33
CA LEU A 126 -10.72 5.71 -3.88
C LEU A 126 -10.69 5.96 -5.39
N ASN A 127 -9.61 6.62 -5.86
CA ASN A 127 -9.41 6.87 -7.28
C ASN A 127 -8.42 5.86 -7.87
N VAL A 128 -8.90 5.06 -8.81
CA VAL A 128 -8.13 4.05 -9.56
C VAL A 128 -8.18 4.27 -11.08
N ASP A 129 -8.59 5.46 -11.55
CA ASP A 129 -8.78 5.77 -12.97
C ASP A 129 -7.50 5.55 -13.82
N LYS A 130 -6.33 5.61 -13.20
CA LYS A 130 -5.05 5.36 -13.88
C LYS A 130 -4.57 3.92 -13.79
N CYS A 131 -5.16 3.10 -12.93
CA CYS A 131 -4.72 1.73 -12.66
C CYS A 131 -5.23 0.75 -13.73
N ARG A 132 -4.84 0.94 -14.98
CA ARG A 132 -5.36 0.18 -16.13
C ARG A 132 -4.97 -1.30 -16.13
N CYS A 133 -3.93 -1.67 -15.39
CA CYS A 133 -3.48 -3.05 -15.22
C CYS A 133 -4.16 -3.76 -14.04
N LEU A 134 -5.10 -3.09 -13.35
CA LEU A 134 -5.70 -3.62 -12.13
C LEU A 134 -6.53 -4.87 -12.43
N THR A 135 -6.17 -5.99 -11.80
CA THR A 135 -6.85 -7.29 -11.89
C THR A 135 -7.55 -7.66 -10.60
N ILE A 136 -7.02 -7.21 -9.46
CA ILE A 136 -7.57 -7.49 -8.13
C ILE A 136 -7.70 -6.17 -7.36
N LEU A 137 -8.93 -5.85 -6.92
CA LEU A 137 -9.24 -4.77 -6.01
C LEU A 137 -10.00 -5.29 -4.79
N ASP A 138 -9.39 -5.19 -3.62
CA ASP A 138 -10.04 -5.47 -2.34
C ASP A 138 -10.04 -4.20 -1.48
N CYS A 139 -11.19 -3.52 -1.45
CA CYS A 139 -11.47 -2.34 -0.63
C CYS A 139 -12.59 -2.60 0.40
N LEU A 140 -12.76 -3.87 0.79
CA LEU A 140 -13.71 -4.31 1.81
C LEU A 140 -13.56 -3.49 3.11
N TYR A 141 -14.67 -3.21 3.83
CA TYR A 141 -14.67 -2.45 5.08
C TYR A 141 -13.93 -1.11 4.96
N ASN A 142 -14.54 -0.16 4.27
CA ASN A 142 -14.15 1.24 4.17
C ASN A 142 -15.40 2.14 4.28
N ASP A 143 -15.25 3.45 4.06
CA ASP A 143 -16.35 4.42 4.09
C ASP A 143 -16.71 4.95 2.69
N LEU A 144 -16.44 4.18 1.62
CA LEU A 144 -16.67 4.61 0.24
C LEU A 144 -18.16 4.84 -0.03
N THR A 145 -18.50 6.00 -0.59
CA THR A 145 -19.88 6.32 -1.02
C THR A 145 -20.12 6.10 -2.51
N SER A 146 -19.03 6.03 -3.28
CA SER A 146 -19.04 5.65 -4.68
C SER A 146 -17.72 4.97 -5.02
N LEU A 147 -17.75 4.09 -6.01
CA LEU A 147 -16.56 3.48 -6.56
C LEU A 147 -16.67 3.43 -8.08
N ASN A 148 -15.70 4.03 -8.76
CA ASN A 148 -15.60 4.01 -10.21
C ASN A 148 -14.39 3.17 -10.63
N VAL A 149 -14.64 2.06 -11.31
CA VAL A 149 -13.62 1.16 -11.86
C VAL A 149 -13.77 0.98 -13.37
N LYS A 150 -14.51 1.87 -14.05
CA LYS A 150 -14.81 1.77 -15.49
C LYS A 150 -13.55 1.74 -16.37
N ASP A 151 -12.46 2.39 -15.91
CA ASP A 151 -11.18 2.48 -16.62
C ASP A 151 -10.20 1.36 -16.22
N CYS A 152 -10.68 0.30 -15.52
CA CYS A 152 -9.93 -0.90 -15.14
C CYS A 152 -10.37 -2.12 -15.96
N PRO A 153 -10.06 -2.22 -17.27
CA PRO A 153 -10.62 -3.24 -18.17
C PRO A 153 -10.18 -4.67 -17.84
N LEU A 154 -9.08 -4.83 -17.11
CA LEU A 154 -8.52 -6.14 -16.73
C LEU A 154 -9.02 -6.63 -15.38
N LEU A 155 -9.95 -5.92 -14.72
CA LEU A 155 -10.41 -6.25 -13.38
C LEU A 155 -11.18 -7.59 -13.38
N GLN A 156 -10.66 -8.54 -12.60
CA GLN A 156 -11.22 -9.90 -12.47
C GLN A 156 -11.90 -10.11 -11.11
N ASN A 157 -11.28 -9.58 -10.05
CA ASN A 157 -11.77 -9.75 -8.69
C ASN A 157 -12.01 -8.38 -8.04
N LEU A 158 -13.27 -8.11 -7.70
CA LEU A 158 -13.66 -6.90 -7.00
C LEU A 158 -14.36 -7.24 -5.68
N THR A 159 -13.77 -6.85 -4.57
CA THR A 159 -14.38 -6.91 -3.24
C THR A 159 -14.52 -5.50 -2.70
N CYS A 160 -15.74 -4.99 -2.65
CA CYS A 160 -16.08 -3.66 -2.16
C CYS A 160 -17.25 -3.69 -1.14
N ALA A 161 -17.53 -4.86 -0.59
CA ALA A 161 -18.54 -5.03 0.44
C ALA A 161 -18.21 -4.23 1.71
N GLU A 162 -19.21 -4.10 2.63
CA GLU A 162 -19.06 -3.36 3.88
C GLU A 162 -18.50 -1.94 3.65
N ASN A 163 -19.11 -1.24 2.69
CA ASN A 163 -18.91 0.17 2.38
C ASN A 163 -20.27 0.89 2.44
N ARG A 164 -20.34 2.17 2.06
CA ARG A 164 -21.58 2.96 1.98
C ARG A 164 -21.93 3.30 0.53
N LEU A 165 -21.65 2.37 -0.40
CA LEU A 165 -21.77 2.63 -1.83
C LEU A 165 -23.22 2.90 -2.24
N LYS A 166 -23.41 4.04 -2.90
CA LYS A 166 -24.66 4.40 -3.62
C LYS A 166 -24.48 4.23 -5.12
N VAL A 167 -23.25 4.26 -5.62
CA VAL A 167 -22.90 4.15 -7.03
C VAL A 167 -21.68 3.25 -7.16
N LEU A 168 -21.78 2.26 -8.05
CA LEU A 168 -20.68 1.41 -8.49
C LEU A 168 -20.66 1.42 -10.03
N GLU A 169 -19.59 1.99 -10.60
CA GLU A 169 -19.40 2.02 -12.05
C GLU A 169 -18.38 0.94 -12.46
N LEU A 170 -18.86 -0.05 -13.21
CA LEU A 170 -18.05 -1.18 -13.67
C LEU A 170 -17.55 -0.95 -15.12
N PRO A 171 -16.44 -1.61 -15.53
CA PRO A 171 -16.00 -1.60 -16.92
C PRO A 171 -17.06 -2.22 -17.83
N ALA A 172 -17.27 -1.64 -19.03
CA ALA A 172 -18.28 -2.10 -19.98
C ALA A 172 -18.02 -3.54 -20.49
N GLU A 173 -16.73 -3.92 -20.59
CA GLU A 173 -16.29 -5.25 -21.07
C GLU A 173 -15.41 -5.91 -19.98
N ALA A 174 -15.92 -5.92 -18.75
CA ALA A 174 -15.18 -6.46 -17.63
C ALA A 174 -15.00 -7.97 -17.72
N SER A 175 -13.78 -8.43 -17.51
CA SER A 175 -13.47 -9.84 -17.26
C SER A 175 -13.75 -10.23 -15.79
N LEU A 176 -14.72 -9.57 -15.13
CA LEU A 176 -15.06 -9.84 -13.75
C LEU A 176 -15.52 -11.29 -13.57
N THR A 177 -14.75 -12.04 -12.79
CA THR A 177 -15.07 -13.41 -12.39
C THR A 177 -15.66 -13.47 -10.99
N ASN A 178 -15.26 -12.51 -10.13
CA ASN A 178 -15.73 -12.42 -8.75
C ASN A 178 -16.11 -10.97 -8.42
N LEU A 179 -17.35 -10.78 -7.97
CA LEU A 179 -17.86 -9.51 -7.47
C LEU A 179 -18.49 -9.73 -6.09
N ASN A 180 -17.95 -9.09 -5.06
CA ASN A 180 -18.53 -9.01 -3.73
C ASN A 180 -18.78 -7.53 -3.39
N CYS A 181 -20.06 -7.13 -3.41
CA CYS A 181 -20.51 -5.75 -3.16
C CYS A 181 -21.65 -5.68 -2.14
N ASN A 182 -21.72 -6.64 -1.21
CA ASN A 182 -22.74 -6.63 -0.15
C ASN A 182 -22.55 -5.41 0.76
N CYS A 183 -23.62 -4.64 0.96
CA CYS A 183 -23.69 -3.45 1.80
C CYS A 183 -24.55 -3.71 3.03
#